data_65b50acd82ab0b9f928524a049cb0ebe
#
_entry.id   65b50acd82ab0b9f928524a049cb0ebe
#
_cell.length_a   1.000
_cell.length_b   1.000
_cell.length_c   1.000
_cell.angle_alpha   90.00
_cell.angle_beta   90.00
_cell.angle_gamma   90.00
#
_symmetry.space_group_name_H-M   'P 1'
#
loop_
_entity.id
_entity.type
_entity.pdbx_description
1 polymer ?
#
loop_
_entity_poly.entity_id
_entity_poly.type
_entity_poly.pdbx_seq_one_letter_code
_entity_poly.pdbx_strand_id
1 'polypeptide(L)'
;METERRISTGIDGLDEAIDYLRPGDTVVWQCEHISDYMYVATRFVTNVARKGDRIVYIRFADHEEIMDTAALRERGANVEKYELDPRVGFETFAVQVHRIIDKEPLGTFFVFDCLSDLQKYWFSDLMISNFFLLINPFLIRRQAVAYQPIDYEKHTYETMSRIRRETPLLANIRTLDGSVYIHAVKVRGRSTQTTYFPLKITGAKWRALTSSADNYAVFERFTQTGERRDCWDSMFDSVSDGHEPTDADGKLLKENMLRCLLGNEPTRLALCRKYFSMRDLLYIKNREIGTGCIGGKAAGMLLARNILRDEAPELYRTRVEPHDSYYIGADVFYTYGVQNGLWSSRIRMVEEADYLEYAQPIRELLLNGTFMPSIKEQFLSMLEYFGQSPIIVRSSSILEDGFGNAFAGKYESVFCPNQGSLEQRYAVFERAVKQVYASTVNPDAIRYAPSASFSTATSRWRFWSCASAAMCMGIITTRTSRASVTPRTCISTGRTLRRRIRGCCGSCSAWARARLTARPTTMRGCSIWITRRRRRWSPTVTSISTRSIRWM
;
A
#
# COMPACT_ATOMS: atom_id res chain seq x y z
N MET A 1 -15.66 11.99 40.46
CA MET A 1 -16.03 11.61 39.09
C MET A 1 -16.21 12.90 38.33
N GLU A 2 -15.22 13.32 37.54
CA GLU A 2 -15.44 14.42 36.60
C GLU A 2 -16.58 14.04 35.67
N THR A 3 -17.56 14.93 35.57
CA THR A 3 -18.67 14.76 34.62
C THR A 3 -18.07 14.77 33.20
N GLU A 4 -18.05 13.62 32.56
CA GLU A 4 -17.54 13.43 31.19
C GLU A 4 -18.21 14.45 30.26
N ARG A 5 -17.42 15.27 29.56
CA ARG A 5 -17.91 16.34 28.67
C ARG A 5 -18.82 15.74 27.58
N ARG A 6 -20.07 16.13 27.56
CA ARG A 6 -21.04 15.76 26.52
C ARG A 6 -21.00 16.78 25.38
N ILE A 7 -20.83 16.30 24.16
CA ILE A 7 -20.69 17.10 22.95
C ILE A 7 -21.84 16.75 22.00
N SER A 8 -22.61 17.75 21.61
CA SER A 8 -23.73 17.54 20.70
C SER A 8 -23.23 17.41 19.26
N THR A 9 -23.83 16.50 18.50
CA THR A 9 -23.67 16.35 17.05
C THR A 9 -24.33 17.50 16.26
N GLY A 10 -25.17 18.32 16.90
CA GLY A 10 -26.05 19.29 16.26
C GLY A 10 -27.34 18.68 15.69
N ILE A 11 -27.66 17.43 16.06
CA ILE A 11 -28.84 16.68 15.64
C ILE A 11 -29.44 16.00 16.90
N ASP A 12 -30.51 16.57 17.44
CA ASP A 12 -31.09 16.17 18.73
C ASP A 12 -31.39 14.65 18.79
N GLY A 13 -31.99 14.11 17.75
CA GLY A 13 -32.31 12.68 17.72
C GLY A 13 -31.08 11.78 17.71
N LEU A 14 -29.98 12.21 17.10
CA LEU A 14 -28.73 11.48 17.13
C LEU A 14 -28.07 11.58 18.51
N ASP A 15 -28.09 12.77 19.11
CA ASP A 15 -27.57 13.01 20.46
C ASP A 15 -28.27 12.11 21.49
N GLU A 16 -29.60 12.01 21.41
CA GLU A 16 -30.37 11.10 22.26
C GLU A 16 -30.03 9.64 22.00
N ALA A 17 -29.91 9.25 20.72
CA ALA A 17 -29.63 7.85 20.35
C ALA A 17 -28.26 7.37 20.80
N ILE A 18 -27.21 8.20 20.70
CA ILE A 18 -25.82 7.82 21.03
C ILE A 18 -25.37 8.27 22.41
N ASP A 19 -26.23 8.91 23.22
CA ASP A 19 -25.92 9.57 24.50
C ASP A 19 -24.77 10.59 24.33
N TYR A 20 -24.89 11.48 23.35
CA TYR A 20 -23.92 12.51 22.94
C TYR A 20 -22.57 11.96 22.49
N LEU A 21 -21.78 12.81 21.84
CA LEU A 21 -20.35 12.56 21.60
C LEU A 21 -19.54 12.85 22.86
N ARG A 22 -18.39 12.16 22.98
CA ARG A 22 -17.46 12.30 24.08
C ARG A 22 -16.06 12.61 23.58
N PRO A 23 -15.18 13.21 24.39
CA PRO A 23 -13.79 13.39 24.03
C PRO A 23 -13.15 12.07 23.60
N GLY A 24 -12.48 12.08 22.43
CA GLY A 24 -11.89 10.88 21.84
C GLY A 24 -12.83 10.09 20.90
N ASP A 25 -14.08 10.52 20.72
CA ASP A 25 -14.97 9.88 19.75
C ASP A 25 -14.55 10.20 18.31
N THR A 26 -14.09 9.19 17.60
CA THR A 26 -13.91 9.25 16.16
C THR A 26 -15.09 8.57 15.49
N VAL A 27 -15.78 9.31 14.63
CA VAL A 27 -17.00 8.87 13.95
C VAL A 27 -16.70 8.58 12.50
N VAL A 28 -16.87 7.32 12.11
CA VAL A 28 -16.84 6.93 10.70
C VAL A 28 -18.25 7.00 10.14
N TRP A 29 -18.42 7.83 9.12
CA TRP A 29 -19.68 8.01 8.39
C TRP A 29 -19.64 7.20 7.11
N GLN A 30 -20.43 6.13 7.04
CA GLN A 30 -20.62 5.37 5.81
C GLN A 30 -21.73 6.04 4.99
N CYS A 31 -21.39 6.57 3.84
CA CYS A 31 -22.30 7.26 2.92
C CYS A 31 -22.16 6.71 1.50
N GLU A 32 -23.20 6.88 0.69
CA GLU A 32 -23.21 6.60 -0.74
C GLU A 32 -22.76 7.86 -1.52
N HIS A 33 -23.22 9.02 -1.03
CA HIS A 33 -22.90 10.31 -1.63
C HIS A 33 -22.28 11.24 -0.59
N ILE A 34 -21.28 12.01 -0.98
CA ILE A 34 -20.63 12.96 -0.07
C ILE A 34 -21.60 14.03 0.47
N SER A 35 -22.64 14.37 -0.30
CA SER A 35 -23.72 15.28 0.12
C SER A 35 -24.45 14.81 1.39
N ASP A 36 -24.58 13.51 1.59
CA ASP A 36 -25.16 12.94 2.80
C ASP A 36 -24.31 13.26 4.02
N TYR A 37 -22.99 13.09 3.86
CA TYR A 37 -22.04 13.45 4.92
C TYR A 37 -22.00 14.94 5.18
N MET A 38 -22.06 15.79 4.14
CA MET A 38 -22.11 17.25 4.30
C MET A 38 -23.26 17.70 5.21
N TYR A 39 -24.38 16.98 5.19
CA TYR A 39 -25.51 17.27 6.07
C TYR A 39 -25.16 17.17 7.56
N VAL A 40 -24.48 16.12 7.97
CA VAL A 40 -24.10 15.91 9.39
C VAL A 40 -22.89 16.75 9.75
N ALA A 41 -21.91 16.88 8.86
CA ALA A 41 -20.70 17.67 9.11
C ALA A 41 -21.02 19.15 9.30
N THR A 42 -21.89 19.73 8.48
CA THR A 42 -22.30 21.14 8.59
C THR A 42 -23.01 21.42 9.92
N ARG A 43 -23.91 20.54 10.38
CA ARG A 43 -24.60 20.70 11.66
C ARG A 43 -23.63 20.60 12.82
N PHE A 44 -22.78 19.61 12.80
CA PHE A 44 -21.74 19.43 13.81
C PHE A 44 -20.84 20.65 13.91
N VAL A 45 -20.25 21.09 12.78
CA VAL A 45 -19.37 22.25 12.71
C VAL A 45 -20.07 23.52 13.21
N THR A 46 -21.32 23.76 12.77
CA THR A 46 -22.09 24.92 13.20
C THR A 46 -22.33 24.91 14.71
N ASN A 47 -22.62 23.74 15.31
CA ASN A 47 -22.82 23.62 16.75
C ASN A 47 -21.51 23.86 17.53
N VAL A 48 -20.38 23.28 17.06
CA VAL A 48 -19.06 23.43 17.68
C VAL A 48 -18.57 24.88 17.57
N ALA A 49 -18.71 25.51 16.39
CA ALA A 49 -18.32 26.89 16.13
C ALA A 49 -19.01 27.89 17.06
N ARG A 50 -20.32 27.68 17.35
CA ARG A 50 -21.07 28.54 18.29
C ARG A 50 -20.51 28.51 19.72
N LYS A 51 -19.79 27.46 20.09
CA LYS A 51 -19.16 27.31 21.42
C LYS A 51 -17.74 27.88 21.45
N GLY A 52 -17.21 28.37 20.33
CA GLY A 52 -15.84 28.86 20.18
C GLY A 52 -14.75 27.80 20.23
N ASP A 53 -15.12 26.53 20.13
CA ASP A 53 -14.18 25.42 20.14
C ASP A 53 -13.31 25.42 18.85
N ARG A 54 -12.10 24.85 18.92
CA ARG A 54 -11.15 24.74 17.81
C ARG A 54 -11.60 23.66 16.83
N ILE A 55 -11.70 24.01 15.53
CA ILE A 55 -12.09 23.12 14.44
C ILE A 55 -10.95 23.07 13.42
N VAL A 56 -10.61 21.87 12.97
CA VAL A 56 -9.61 21.60 11.93
C VAL A 56 -10.24 20.84 10.79
N TYR A 57 -10.12 21.38 9.58
CA TYR A 57 -10.55 20.71 8.36
C TYR A 57 -9.34 20.18 7.58
N ILE A 58 -9.29 18.89 7.37
CA ILE A 58 -8.26 18.21 6.58
C ILE A 58 -8.80 17.99 5.16
N ARG A 59 -8.35 18.84 4.24
CA ARG A 59 -8.75 18.87 2.83
C ARG A 59 -7.73 18.13 1.98
N PHE A 60 -8.17 17.16 1.15
CA PHE A 60 -7.30 16.41 0.24
C PHE A 60 -8.01 15.80 -0.99
N ALA A 61 -9.33 15.82 -1.03
CA ALA A 61 -10.12 15.23 -2.10
C ALA A 61 -10.50 16.27 -3.17
N ASP A 62 -10.90 15.76 -4.35
CA ASP A 62 -11.31 16.62 -5.48
C ASP A 62 -12.78 17.05 -5.41
N HIS A 63 -13.60 16.43 -4.52
CA HIS A 63 -15.01 16.80 -4.36
C HIS A 63 -15.16 18.23 -3.81
N GLU A 64 -16.36 18.80 -3.86
CA GLU A 64 -16.68 20.09 -3.26
C GLU A 64 -16.28 20.15 -1.79
N GLU A 65 -15.88 21.34 -1.31
CA GLU A 65 -15.52 21.53 0.10
C GLU A 65 -16.71 21.21 1.01
N ILE A 66 -16.45 20.43 2.04
CA ILE A 66 -17.48 19.99 3.00
C ILE A 66 -18.02 21.17 3.81
N MET A 67 -17.18 22.18 4.02
CA MET A 67 -17.55 23.39 4.75
C MET A 67 -16.85 24.62 4.17
N ASP A 68 -17.55 25.73 4.13
CA ASP A 68 -16.99 27.04 3.81
C ASP A 68 -16.25 27.59 5.05
N THR A 69 -14.95 27.38 5.09
CA THR A 69 -14.09 27.81 6.19
C THR A 69 -13.93 29.33 6.24
N ALA A 70 -14.05 30.04 5.11
CA ALA A 70 -13.97 31.49 5.06
C ALA A 70 -15.21 32.11 5.73
N ALA A 71 -16.40 31.69 5.32
CA ALA A 71 -17.65 32.16 5.93
C ALA A 71 -17.77 31.82 7.43
N LEU A 72 -17.20 30.69 7.86
CA LEU A 72 -17.14 30.34 9.28
C LEU A 72 -16.22 31.28 10.08
N ARG A 73 -15.04 31.62 9.53
CA ARG A 73 -14.10 32.56 10.16
C ARG A 73 -14.69 33.98 10.25
N GLU A 74 -15.36 34.44 9.19
CA GLU A 74 -16.07 35.74 9.19
C GLU A 74 -17.12 35.84 10.31
N ARG A 75 -17.74 34.70 10.67
CA ARG A 75 -18.69 34.59 11.79
C ARG A 75 -18.01 34.39 13.16
N GLY A 76 -16.67 34.50 13.21
CA GLY A 76 -15.90 34.39 14.44
C GLY A 76 -15.58 32.97 14.89
N ALA A 77 -15.77 31.95 14.03
CA ALA A 77 -15.42 30.57 14.38
C ALA A 77 -13.89 30.35 14.37
N ASN A 78 -13.39 29.58 15.33
CA ASN A 78 -11.98 29.18 15.42
C ASN A 78 -11.70 27.97 14.52
N VAL A 79 -11.61 28.23 13.20
CA VAL A 79 -11.47 27.17 12.17
C VAL A 79 -10.13 27.28 11.45
N GLU A 80 -9.43 26.15 11.27
CA GLU A 80 -8.23 26.05 10.43
C GLU A 80 -8.46 25.01 9.32
N LYS A 81 -8.00 25.31 8.10
CA LYS A 81 -8.02 24.39 6.97
C LYS A 81 -6.59 24.05 6.56
N TYR A 82 -6.29 22.78 6.51
CA TYR A 82 -5.04 22.24 5.97
C TYR A 82 -5.32 21.54 4.63
N GLU A 83 -4.70 22.02 3.57
CA GLU A 83 -4.76 21.39 2.24
C GLU A 83 -3.55 20.47 2.07
N LEU A 84 -3.80 19.18 1.85
CA LEU A 84 -2.79 18.16 1.73
C LEU A 84 -2.87 17.49 0.36
N ASP A 85 -1.70 17.17 -0.22
CA ASP A 85 -1.61 16.48 -1.50
C ASP A 85 -1.35 14.98 -1.29
N PRO A 86 -2.32 14.08 -1.55
CA PRO A 86 -2.13 12.65 -1.37
C PRO A 86 -1.14 12.02 -2.37
N ARG A 87 -0.77 12.74 -3.46
CA ARG A 87 0.23 12.29 -4.44
C ARG A 87 1.65 12.22 -3.89
N VAL A 88 1.91 12.83 -2.72
CA VAL A 88 3.21 12.71 -2.03
C VAL A 88 3.49 11.31 -1.52
N GLY A 89 2.50 10.42 -1.59
CA GLY A 89 2.56 9.02 -1.15
C GLY A 89 2.04 8.81 0.28
N PHE A 90 1.65 7.57 0.54
CA PHE A 90 0.98 7.15 1.77
C PHE A 90 1.69 7.59 3.05
N GLU A 91 2.99 7.27 3.18
CA GLU A 91 3.75 7.58 4.39
C GLU A 91 3.86 9.07 4.67
N THR A 92 4.25 9.84 3.64
CA THR A 92 4.41 11.29 3.78
C THR A 92 3.10 11.95 4.15
N PHE A 93 2.01 11.54 3.50
CA PHE A 93 0.67 12.03 3.80
C PHE A 93 0.24 11.70 5.24
N ALA A 94 0.38 10.44 5.67
CA ALA A 94 0.02 10.02 7.01
C ALA A 94 0.80 10.77 8.09
N VAL A 95 2.08 11.05 7.86
CA VAL A 95 2.90 11.86 8.77
C VAL A 95 2.47 13.32 8.81
N GLN A 96 2.14 13.91 7.67
CA GLN A 96 1.62 15.29 7.64
C GLN A 96 0.35 15.40 8.48
N VAL A 97 -0.60 14.46 8.32
CA VAL A 97 -1.82 14.42 9.13
C VAL A 97 -1.49 14.22 10.62
N HIS A 98 -0.58 13.28 10.93
CA HIS A 98 -0.14 13.06 12.32
C HIS A 98 0.42 14.34 12.96
N ARG A 99 1.30 15.07 12.26
CA ARG A 99 1.88 16.33 12.75
C ARG A 99 0.84 17.41 12.97
N ILE A 100 -0.18 17.48 12.10
CA ILE A 100 -1.29 18.42 12.29
C ILE A 100 -2.02 18.07 13.59
N ILE A 101 -2.38 16.80 13.79
CA ILE A 101 -3.08 16.35 15.00
C ILE A 101 -2.23 16.61 16.25
N ASP A 102 -0.94 16.38 16.20
CA ASP A 102 -0.04 16.58 17.36
C ASP A 102 0.16 18.05 17.72
N LYS A 103 0.19 18.93 16.72
CA LYS A 103 0.31 20.38 16.89
C LYS A 103 -0.93 21.02 17.51
N GLU A 104 -2.12 20.49 17.22
CA GLU A 104 -3.38 21.09 17.66
C GLU A 104 -3.64 20.82 19.15
N PRO A 105 -4.38 21.70 19.85
CA PRO A 105 -4.74 21.53 21.26
C PRO A 105 -5.48 20.22 21.56
N LEU A 106 -5.45 19.76 22.80
CA LEU A 106 -6.28 18.63 23.26
C LEU A 106 -7.77 18.97 23.09
N GLY A 107 -8.55 17.99 22.64
CA GLY A 107 -10.00 18.14 22.45
C GLY A 107 -10.40 18.93 21.20
N THR A 108 -9.48 19.13 20.25
CA THR A 108 -9.77 19.74 18.95
C THR A 108 -10.75 18.87 18.13
N PHE A 109 -11.61 19.53 17.36
CA PHE A 109 -12.58 18.90 16.47
C PHE A 109 -12.02 18.80 15.05
N PHE A 110 -11.99 17.57 14.50
CA PHE A 110 -11.48 17.32 13.16
C PHE A 110 -12.60 16.93 12.19
N VAL A 111 -12.55 17.48 11.00
CA VAL A 111 -13.40 17.09 9.89
C VAL A 111 -12.48 16.69 8.72
N PHE A 112 -12.71 15.52 8.17
CA PHE A 112 -11.93 14.99 7.05
C PHE A 112 -12.77 14.97 5.79
N ASP A 113 -12.10 15.14 4.65
CA ASP A 113 -12.65 14.76 3.35
C ASP A 113 -12.88 13.25 3.25
N CYS A 114 -13.54 12.81 2.19
CA CYS A 114 -13.85 11.40 1.98
C CYS A 114 -12.57 10.56 1.86
N LEU A 115 -12.35 9.67 2.84
CA LEU A 115 -11.15 8.82 2.87
C LEU A 115 -11.09 7.88 1.66
N SER A 116 -12.22 7.52 1.07
CA SER A 116 -12.27 6.67 -0.12
C SER A 116 -11.63 7.32 -1.34
N ASP A 117 -11.56 8.66 -1.40
CA ASP A 117 -10.90 9.36 -2.50
C ASP A 117 -9.38 9.17 -2.54
N LEU A 118 -8.78 8.76 -1.42
CA LEU A 118 -7.36 8.43 -1.35
C LEU A 118 -7.01 7.18 -2.18
N GLN A 119 -7.98 6.31 -2.49
CA GLN A 119 -7.76 5.14 -3.36
C GLN A 119 -7.27 5.53 -4.76
N LYS A 120 -7.68 6.70 -5.28
CA LYS A 120 -7.23 7.21 -6.59
C LYS A 120 -5.70 7.41 -6.67
N TYR A 121 -5.07 7.61 -5.50
CA TYR A 121 -3.64 7.92 -5.41
C TYR A 121 -2.81 6.77 -4.90
N TRP A 122 -3.39 5.92 -4.05
CA TRP A 122 -2.67 4.81 -3.41
C TRP A 122 -2.94 3.45 -4.05
N PHE A 123 -3.96 3.37 -4.91
CA PHE A 123 -4.34 2.19 -5.71
C PHE A 123 -4.49 0.90 -4.90
N SER A 124 -4.84 1.01 -3.63
CA SER A 124 -5.04 -0.13 -2.75
C SER A 124 -6.08 0.19 -1.70
N ASP A 125 -7.04 -0.71 -1.56
CA ASP A 125 -8.10 -0.60 -0.57
C ASP A 125 -7.55 -0.76 0.87
N LEU A 126 -6.64 -1.72 1.07
CA LEU A 126 -6.01 -1.93 2.37
C LEU A 126 -5.26 -0.69 2.89
N MET A 127 -4.76 0.17 2.00
CA MET A 127 -4.06 1.39 2.39
C MET A 127 -4.99 2.39 3.07
N ILE A 128 -6.29 2.40 2.74
CA ILE A 128 -7.28 3.23 3.43
C ILE A 128 -7.45 2.76 4.87
N SER A 129 -7.62 1.46 5.08
CA SER A 129 -7.67 0.92 6.45
C SER A 129 -6.35 1.13 7.21
N ASN A 130 -5.20 1.01 6.55
CA ASN A 130 -3.90 1.28 7.16
C ASN A 130 -3.80 2.74 7.61
N PHE A 131 -4.20 3.70 6.78
CA PHE A 131 -4.23 5.11 7.16
C PHE A 131 -5.10 5.33 8.39
N PHE A 132 -6.32 4.77 8.38
CA PHE A 132 -7.23 4.86 9.51
C PHE A 132 -6.63 4.28 10.79
N LEU A 133 -6.05 3.08 10.72
CA LEU A 133 -5.39 2.42 11.86
C LEU A 133 -4.21 3.21 12.42
N LEU A 134 -3.54 3.99 11.58
CA LEU A 134 -2.44 4.84 12.01
C LEU A 134 -2.92 6.11 12.70
N ILE A 135 -3.92 6.79 12.13
CA ILE A 135 -4.34 8.12 12.57
C ILE A 135 -5.33 8.07 13.72
N ASN A 136 -6.26 7.12 13.71
CA ASN A 136 -7.34 7.03 14.68
C ASN A 136 -6.86 6.92 16.14
N PRO A 137 -5.84 6.11 16.51
CA PRO A 137 -5.32 6.05 17.87
C PRO A 137 -4.71 7.37 18.37
N PHE A 138 -4.19 8.21 17.47
CA PHE A 138 -3.68 9.54 17.82
C PHE A 138 -4.83 10.49 18.13
N LEU A 139 -5.87 10.51 17.32
CA LEU A 139 -7.08 11.30 17.55
C LEU A 139 -7.69 10.95 18.92
N ILE A 140 -7.83 9.67 19.22
CA ILE A 140 -8.37 9.19 20.50
C ILE A 140 -7.50 9.66 21.67
N ARG A 141 -6.17 9.49 21.60
CA ARG A 141 -5.24 9.93 22.66
C ARG A 141 -5.26 11.44 22.89
N ARG A 142 -5.46 12.22 21.81
CA ARG A 142 -5.61 13.69 21.89
C ARG A 142 -7.00 14.12 22.35
N GLN A 143 -7.87 13.17 22.73
CA GLN A 143 -9.27 13.45 23.11
C GLN A 143 -10.02 14.23 22.01
N ALA A 144 -9.58 14.11 20.77
CA ALA A 144 -10.17 14.77 19.62
C ALA A 144 -11.50 14.11 19.24
N VAL A 145 -12.46 14.90 18.76
CA VAL A 145 -13.63 14.36 18.08
C VAL A 145 -13.41 14.51 16.57
N ALA A 146 -13.50 13.42 15.83
CA ALA A 146 -13.22 13.43 14.41
C ALA A 146 -14.36 12.84 13.59
N TYR A 147 -14.72 13.50 12.50
CA TYR A 147 -15.66 13.03 11.48
C TYR A 147 -14.90 12.59 10.25
N GLN A 148 -15.07 11.32 9.87
CA GLN A 148 -14.33 10.64 8.79
C GLN A 148 -15.32 9.94 7.87
N PRO A 149 -15.66 10.52 6.69
CA PRO A 149 -16.59 9.88 5.76
C PRO A 149 -15.89 8.83 4.92
N ILE A 150 -16.63 7.75 4.62
CA ILE A 150 -16.23 6.64 3.77
C ILE A 150 -17.39 6.29 2.83
N ASP A 151 -17.09 6.20 1.54
CA ASP A 151 -17.99 5.62 0.56
C ASP A 151 -17.96 4.09 0.71
N TYR A 152 -19.00 3.51 1.27
CA TYR A 152 -19.01 2.10 1.65
C TYR A 152 -19.00 1.13 0.45
N GLU A 153 -19.40 1.60 -0.75
CA GLU A 153 -19.41 0.78 -1.96
C GLU A 153 -18.02 0.55 -2.55
N LYS A 154 -17.06 1.44 -2.23
CA LYS A 154 -15.70 1.40 -2.75
C LYS A 154 -14.73 0.51 -1.97
N HIS A 155 -15.19 -0.12 -0.88
CA HIS A 155 -14.30 -0.86 0.02
C HIS A 155 -14.70 -2.32 0.17
N THR A 156 -13.69 -3.18 0.23
CA THR A 156 -13.86 -4.61 0.55
C THR A 156 -14.35 -4.81 1.98
N TYR A 157 -14.93 -5.98 2.23
CA TYR A 157 -15.31 -6.37 3.59
C TYR A 157 -14.11 -6.36 4.56
N GLU A 158 -12.93 -6.77 4.10
CA GLU A 158 -11.72 -6.81 4.92
C GLU A 158 -11.33 -5.42 5.41
N THR A 159 -11.26 -4.43 4.51
CA THR A 159 -10.98 -3.03 4.85
C THR A 159 -12.01 -2.46 5.82
N MET A 160 -13.29 -2.66 5.54
CA MET A 160 -14.35 -2.17 6.42
C MET A 160 -14.36 -2.86 7.79
N SER A 161 -14.04 -4.14 7.86
CA SER A 161 -13.91 -4.89 9.13
C SER A 161 -12.78 -4.34 10.00
N ARG A 162 -11.64 -4.02 9.40
CA ARG A 162 -10.50 -3.40 10.10
C ARG A 162 -10.85 -2.02 10.66
N ILE A 163 -11.50 -1.16 9.86
CA ILE A 163 -11.96 0.17 10.29
C ILE A 163 -13.00 0.04 11.39
N ARG A 164 -14.01 -0.84 11.22
CA ARG A 164 -15.05 -1.08 12.22
C ARG A 164 -14.47 -1.53 13.56
N ARG A 165 -13.44 -2.35 13.56
CA ARG A 165 -12.83 -2.84 14.81
C ARG A 165 -12.27 -1.70 15.66
N GLU A 166 -11.61 -0.74 15.04
CA GLU A 166 -10.87 0.32 15.74
C GLU A 166 -11.70 1.57 16.02
N THR A 167 -12.75 1.84 15.22
CA THR A 167 -13.55 3.05 15.42
C THR A 167 -14.46 2.94 16.66
N PRO A 168 -14.52 3.97 17.52
CA PRO A 168 -15.50 4.06 18.60
C PRO A 168 -16.95 4.16 18.12
N LEU A 169 -17.19 4.93 17.04
CA LEU A 169 -18.53 5.16 16.53
C LEU A 169 -18.58 4.99 15.00
N LEU A 170 -19.48 4.14 14.52
CA LEU A 170 -19.75 3.89 13.12
C LEU A 170 -21.23 4.15 12.84
N ALA A 171 -21.53 4.98 11.87
CA ALA A 171 -22.90 5.30 11.47
C ALA A 171 -23.05 5.27 9.95
N ASN A 172 -24.19 4.75 9.50
CA ASN A 172 -24.63 4.83 8.11
C ASN A 172 -25.50 6.09 7.95
N ILE A 173 -25.34 6.78 6.85
CA ILE A 173 -26.16 7.94 6.49
C ILE A 173 -26.62 7.83 5.04
N ARG A 174 -27.89 8.19 4.80
CA ARG A 174 -28.48 8.24 3.47
C ARG A 174 -29.60 9.27 3.42
N THR A 175 -29.70 9.97 2.28
CA THR A 175 -30.83 10.85 1.97
C THR A 175 -31.74 10.16 0.96
N LEU A 176 -33.03 10.07 1.30
CA LEU A 176 -34.05 9.48 0.43
C LEU A 176 -35.32 10.31 0.55
N ASP A 177 -35.92 10.67 -0.59
CA ASP A 177 -37.19 11.41 -0.65
C ASP A 177 -37.26 12.65 0.27
N GLY A 178 -36.16 13.44 0.27
CA GLY A 178 -36.05 14.66 1.07
C GLY A 178 -35.93 14.44 2.59
N SER A 179 -35.81 13.19 3.05
CA SER A 179 -35.56 12.83 4.45
C SER A 179 -34.14 12.25 4.58
N VAL A 180 -33.47 12.59 5.68
CA VAL A 180 -32.17 12.02 6.04
C VAL A 180 -32.38 10.85 7.01
N TYR A 181 -31.72 9.76 6.72
CA TYR A 181 -31.74 8.55 7.56
C TYR A 181 -30.35 8.31 8.13
N ILE A 182 -30.28 8.13 9.45
CA ILE A 182 -29.02 7.87 10.16
C ILE A 182 -29.18 6.59 10.97
N HIS A 183 -28.24 5.67 10.85
CA HIS A 183 -28.21 4.43 11.62
C HIS A 183 -26.86 4.28 12.33
N ALA A 184 -26.84 4.39 13.65
CA ALA A 184 -25.68 4.11 14.47
C ALA A 184 -25.45 2.59 14.53
N VAL A 185 -24.46 2.09 13.75
CA VAL A 185 -24.16 0.65 13.66
C VAL A 185 -23.29 0.18 14.82
N LYS A 186 -22.43 1.07 15.32
CA LYS A 186 -21.54 0.82 16.47
C LYS A 186 -21.43 2.06 17.31
N VAL A 187 -21.62 1.91 18.62
CA VAL A 187 -21.36 2.93 19.63
C VAL A 187 -20.63 2.25 20.78
N ARG A 188 -19.38 2.60 21.03
CA ARG A 188 -18.55 1.97 22.05
C ARG A 188 -18.88 2.51 23.44
N GLY A 189 -19.10 1.59 24.40
CA GLY A 189 -19.15 1.90 25.83
C GLY A 189 -20.42 2.61 26.31
N ARG A 190 -21.43 2.80 25.45
CA ARG A 190 -22.73 3.37 25.82
C ARG A 190 -23.84 2.90 24.90
N SER A 191 -25.06 2.90 25.42
CA SER A 191 -26.26 2.59 24.66
C SER A 191 -27.47 3.23 25.31
N THR A 192 -28.44 3.60 24.51
CA THR A 192 -29.79 4.05 24.89
C THR A 192 -30.83 3.09 24.34
N GLN A 193 -32.08 3.29 24.63
CA GLN A 193 -33.15 2.45 24.08
C GLN A 193 -33.26 2.53 22.54
N THR A 194 -32.76 3.63 21.95
CA THR A 194 -32.84 3.93 20.52
C THR A 194 -31.53 3.83 19.78
N THR A 195 -30.42 3.49 20.44
CA THR A 195 -29.06 3.54 19.85
C THR A 195 -28.95 2.84 18.50
N TYR A 196 -29.55 1.65 18.36
CA TYR A 196 -29.38 0.85 17.15
C TYR A 196 -30.63 0.89 16.23
N PHE A 197 -31.59 1.78 16.52
CA PHE A 197 -32.66 2.04 15.58
C PHE A 197 -32.27 3.15 14.61
N PRO A 198 -32.52 2.96 13.30
CA PRO A 198 -32.36 4.05 12.36
C PRO A 198 -33.25 5.23 12.69
N LEU A 199 -32.71 6.42 12.51
CA LEU A 199 -33.43 7.67 12.71
C LEU A 199 -33.86 8.22 11.36
N LYS A 200 -35.13 8.56 11.19
CA LYS A 200 -35.63 9.36 10.06
C LYS A 200 -35.73 10.81 10.50
N ILE A 201 -35.08 11.71 9.76
CA ILE A 201 -35.05 13.15 10.02
C ILE A 201 -35.70 13.86 8.83
N THR A 202 -36.73 14.66 9.09
CA THR A 202 -37.41 15.46 8.07
C THR A 202 -37.52 16.89 8.59
N GLY A 203 -36.75 17.81 8.02
CA GLY A 203 -36.62 19.16 8.55
C GLY A 203 -36.06 19.18 9.98
N ALA A 204 -36.81 19.71 10.95
CA ALA A 204 -36.47 19.74 12.36
C ALA A 204 -37.02 18.56 13.17
N LYS A 205 -37.87 17.71 12.56
CA LYS A 205 -38.50 16.58 13.25
C LYS A 205 -37.71 15.30 13.02
N TRP A 206 -37.63 14.47 14.05
CA TRP A 206 -37.02 13.16 13.94
C TRP A 206 -37.89 12.06 14.59
N ARG A 207 -37.71 10.83 14.16
CA ARG A 207 -38.30 9.64 14.78
C ARG A 207 -37.41 8.42 14.57
N ALA A 208 -37.40 7.52 15.53
CA ALA A 208 -36.77 6.21 15.37
C ALA A 208 -37.64 5.30 14.50
N LEU A 209 -36.97 4.52 13.61
CA LEU A 209 -37.63 3.50 12.80
C LEU A 209 -37.54 2.16 13.54
N THR A 210 -38.67 1.71 14.10
CA THR A 210 -38.73 0.46 14.88
C THR A 210 -39.19 -0.74 14.03
N SER A 211 -39.68 -0.48 12.82
CA SER A 211 -40.10 -1.54 11.88
C SER A 211 -38.91 -2.12 11.13
N SER A 212 -38.74 -3.44 11.16
CA SER A 212 -37.68 -4.13 10.40
C SER A 212 -37.85 -3.95 8.89
N ALA A 213 -39.07 -3.85 8.38
CA ALA A 213 -39.33 -3.62 6.95
C ALA A 213 -38.86 -2.23 6.51
N ASP A 214 -39.16 -1.19 7.31
CA ASP A 214 -38.69 0.18 7.02
C ASP A 214 -37.17 0.26 7.09
N ASN A 215 -36.54 -0.40 8.06
CA ASN A 215 -35.08 -0.44 8.21
C ASN A 215 -34.44 -1.11 7.01
N TYR A 216 -34.94 -2.25 6.58
CA TYR A 216 -34.44 -2.97 5.43
C TYR A 216 -34.54 -2.12 4.15
N ALA A 217 -35.70 -1.53 3.89
CA ALA A 217 -35.95 -0.72 2.70
C ALA A 217 -34.95 0.46 2.57
N VAL A 218 -34.55 1.07 3.70
CA VAL A 218 -33.62 2.21 3.70
C VAL A 218 -32.16 1.76 3.62
N PHE A 219 -31.78 0.68 4.34
CA PHE A 219 -30.38 0.29 4.53
C PHE A 219 -30.01 -1.05 3.89
N GLU A 220 -30.84 -1.61 3.00
CA GLU A 220 -30.58 -2.87 2.30
C GLU A 220 -29.18 -2.90 1.66
N ARG A 221 -28.80 -1.85 0.96
CA ARG A 221 -27.49 -1.77 0.29
C ARG A 221 -26.30 -1.86 1.25
N PHE A 222 -26.44 -1.34 2.48
CA PHE A 222 -25.38 -1.44 3.51
C PHE A 222 -25.28 -2.85 4.11
N THR A 223 -26.29 -3.70 3.91
CA THR A 223 -26.33 -5.06 4.43
C THR A 223 -26.00 -6.13 3.39
N GLN A 224 -25.95 -5.75 2.11
CA GLN A 224 -25.56 -6.69 1.05
C GLN A 224 -24.14 -7.22 1.29
N THR A 225 -24.05 -8.55 1.41
CA THR A 225 -22.80 -9.28 1.69
C THR A 225 -22.11 -9.77 0.42
N GLY A 226 -22.52 -9.30 -0.76
CA GLY A 226 -21.87 -9.63 -2.02
C GLY A 226 -20.38 -9.29 -2.02
N GLU A 227 -19.61 -9.94 -2.85
CA GLU A 227 -18.20 -9.59 -3.09
C GLU A 227 -18.12 -8.13 -3.54
N ARG A 228 -17.74 -7.27 -2.62
CA ARG A 228 -17.48 -5.87 -2.93
C ARG A 228 -16.14 -5.79 -3.62
N ARG A 229 -16.15 -5.22 -4.81
CA ARG A 229 -14.94 -4.97 -5.58
C ARG A 229 -14.39 -3.60 -5.22
N ASP A 230 -13.12 -3.54 -4.95
CA ASP A 230 -12.43 -2.27 -4.77
C ASP A 230 -12.10 -1.60 -6.13
N CYS A 231 -11.47 -0.44 -6.08
CA CYS A 231 -11.07 0.26 -7.29
C CYS A 231 -9.99 -0.48 -8.10
N TRP A 232 -9.18 -1.32 -7.45
CA TRP A 232 -8.18 -2.16 -8.10
C TRP A 232 -8.82 -3.25 -8.95
N ASP A 233 -9.69 -4.05 -8.34
CA ASP A 233 -10.40 -5.10 -9.06
C ASP A 233 -11.27 -4.53 -10.18
N SER A 234 -12.00 -3.45 -9.91
CA SER A 234 -12.84 -2.77 -10.91
C SER A 234 -12.04 -2.25 -12.10
N MET A 235 -10.84 -1.72 -11.86
CA MET A 235 -9.95 -1.22 -12.90
C MET A 235 -9.46 -2.34 -13.82
N PHE A 236 -9.08 -3.50 -13.27
CA PHE A 236 -8.53 -4.61 -14.06
C PHE A 236 -9.62 -5.48 -14.71
N ASP A 237 -10.77 -5.65 -14.08
CA ASP A 237 -11.88 -6.45 -14.62
C ASP A 237 -12.51 -5.78 -15.85
N SER A 238 -12.48 -4.44 -15.93
CA SER A 238 -13.00 -3.70 -17.08
C SER A 238 -12.21 -3.95 -18.39
N VAL A 239 -11.03 -4.57 -18.31
CA VAL A 239 -10.13 -4.83 -19.45
C VAL A 239 -9.72 -6.30 -19.54
N SER A 240 -10.54 -7.22 -19.07
CA SER A 240 -10.26 -8.67 -19.02
C SER A 240 -9.79 -9.28 -20.34
N ASP A 241 -10.20 -8.73 -21.49
CA ASP A 241 -9.88 -9.23 -22.82
C ASP A 241 -8.45 -8.90 -23.29
N GLY A 242 -7.73 -8.02 -22.56
CA GLY A 242 -6.36 -7.64 -22.88
C GLY A 242 -6.16 -6.93 -24.22
N HIS A 243 -7.23 -6.35 -24.78
CA HIS A 243 -7.15 -5.55 -26.00
C HIS A 243 -6.60 -4.15 -25.71
N GLU A 244 -5.83 -3.62 -26.68
CA GLU A 244 -5.34 -2.25 -26.57
C GLU A 244 -6.50 -1.26 -26.70
N PRO A 245 -6.61 -0.26 -25.80
CA PRO A 245 -7.69 0.69 -25.82
C PRO A 245 -7.56 1.65 -27.02
N THR A 246 -8.66 1.91 -27.69
CA THR A 246 -8.73 2.83 -28.83
C THR A 246 -9.33 4.18 -28.45
N ASP A 247 -10.23 4.21 -27.47
CA ASP A 247 -10.91 5.40 -26.96
C ASP A 247 -10.11 6.18 -25.91
N ALA A 248 -10.57 7.33 -25.52
CA ALA A 248 -9.91 8.19 -24.54
C ALA A 248 -9.95 7.61 -23.13
N ASP A 249 -11.07 7.02 -22.74
CA ASP A 249 -11.29 6.47 -21.40
C ASP A 249 -10.40 5.24 -21.18
N GLY A 250 -10.33 4.34 -22.13
CA GLY A 250 -9.44 3.19 -22.05
C GLY A 250 -7.95 3.57 -22.04
N LYS A 251 -7.56 4.65 -22.77
CA LYS A 251 -6.18 5.17 -22.70
C LYS A 251 -5.86 5.74 -21.31
N LEU A 252 -6.81 6.45 -20.71
CA LEU A 252 -6.68 6.94 -19.33
C LEU A 252 -6.60 5.78 -18.33
N LEU A 253 -7.42 4.76 -18.53
CA LEU A 253 -7.40 3.54 -17.73
C LEU A 253 -6.04 2.85 -17.81
N LYS A 254 -5.49 2.63 -19.01
CA LYS A 254 -4.14 2.08 -19.20
C LYS A 254 -3.07 2.92 -18.51
N GLU A 255 -3.16 4.24 -18.58
CA GLU A 255 -2.25 5.14 -17.88
C GLU A 255 -2.31 4.95 -16.36
N ASN A 256 -3.51 4.82 -15.79
CA ASN A 256 -3.69 4.56 -14.37
C ASN A 256 -3.10 3.19 -13.97
N MET A 257 -3.32 2.15 -14.77
CA MET A 257 -2.73 0.82 -14.57
C MET A 257 -1.19 0.86 -14.61
N LEU A 258 -0.60 1.59 -15.55
CA LEU A 258 0.86 1.78 -15.62
C LEU A 258 1.39 2.45 -14.36
N ARG A 259 0.71 3.49 -13.88
CA ARG A 259 1.12 4.23 -12.68
C ARG A 259 1.01 3.39 -11.42
N CYS A 260 -0.08 2.66 -11.25
CA CYS A 260 -0.30 1.87 -10.05
C CYS A 260 0.67 0.69 -9.95
N LEU A 261 0.93 -0.02 -11.05
CA LEU A 261 1.84 -1.18 -11.08
C LEU A 261 3.31 -0.81 -11.11
N LEU A 262 3.69 0.21 -11.90
CA LEU A 262 5.09 0.50 -12.24
C LEU A 262 5.61 1.79 -11.61
N GLY A 263 4.73 2.57 -10.97
CA GLY A 263 5.07 3.81 -10.27
C GLY A 263 5.10 5.04 -11.18
N ASN A 264 5.26 6.22 -10.55
CA ASN A 264 5.08 7.53 -11.19
C ASN A 264 6.38 8.22 -11.64
N GLU A 265 7.52 7.50 -11.70
CA GLU A 265 8.78 8.11 -12.16
C GLU A 265 8.65 8.48 -13.66
N PRO A 266 8.79 9.78 -14.03
CA PRO A 266 8.40 10.26 -15.36
C PRO A 266 9.13 9.60 -16.51
N THR A 267 10.46 9.38 -16.38
CA THR A 267 11.29 8.79 -17.43
C THR A 267 10.94 7.33 -17.67
N ARG A 268 10.77 6.56 -16.58
CA ARG A 268 10.36 5.16 -16.67
C ARG A 268 8.94 5.04 -17.22
N LEU A 269 8.02 5.87 -16.76
CA LEU A 269 6.63 5.86 -17.20
C LEU A 269 6.52 6.15 -18.70
N ALA A 270 7.31 7.10 -19.23
CA ALA A 270 7.37 7.38 -20.67
C ALA A 270 7.79 6.15 -21.49
N LEU A 271 8.79 5.41 -21.02
CA LEU A 271 9.20 4.15 -21.65
C LEU A 271 8.14 3.05 -21.48
N CYS A 272 7.52 2.96 -20.31
CA CYS A 272 6.47 1.98 -20.06
C CYS A 272 5.25 2.19 -20.98
N ARG A 273 4.86 3.44 -21.24
CA ARG A 273 3.79 3.75 -22.23
C ARG A 273 4.08 3.19 -23.61
N LYS A 274 5.36 3.19 -24.02
CA LYS A 274 5.79 2.71 -25.34
C LYS A 274 5.83 1.17 -25.41
N TYR A 275 6.32 0.50 -24.37
CA TYR A 275 6.70 -0.90 -24.42
C TYR A 275 5.80 -1.87 -23.65
N PHE A 276 4.84 -1.39 -22.86
CA PHE A 276 3.89 -2.26 -22.18
C PHE A 276 2.55 -2.30 -22.93
N SER A 277 2.12 -3.48 -23.27
CA SER A 277 0.77 -3.75 -23.75
C SER A 277 -0.20 -3.95 -22.58
N MET A 278 -1.51 -3.89 -22.85
CA MET A 278 -2.54 -4.22 -21.87
C MET A 278 -2.35 -5.65 -21.33
N ARG A 279 -1.99 -6.59 -22.19
CA ARG A 279 -1.68 -7.98 -21.79
C ARG A 279 -0.51 -8.09 -20.82
N ASP A 280 0.53 -7.24 -20.98
CA ASP A 280 1.65 -7.21 -20.04
C ASP A 280 1.20 -6.74 -18.65
N LEU A 281 0.28 -5.76 -18.57
CA LEU A 281 -0.27 -5.26 -17.31
C LEU A 281 -1.15 -6.31 -16.62
N LEU A 282 -2.01 -6.97 -17.36
CA LEU A 282 -2.81 -8.10 -16.85
C LEU A 282 -1.94 -9.27 -16.39
N TYR A 283 -0.85 -9.56 -17.11
CA TYR A 283 0.12 -10.58 -16.67
C TYR A 283 0.74 -10.22 -15.30
N ILE A 284 1.09 -8.96 -15.08
CA ILE A 284 1.62 -8.50 -13.79
C ILE A 284 0.55 -8.67 -12.70
N LYS A 285 -0.67 -8.18 -12.93
CA LYS A 285 -1.79 -8.29 -11.97
C LYS A 285 -2.02 -9.73 -11.54
N ASN A 286 -2.02 -10.67 -12.49
CA ASN A 286 -2.25 -12.10 -12.22
C ASN A 286 -1.09 -12.79 -11.48
N ARG A 287 0.05 -12.12 -11.33
CA ARG A 287 1.25 -12.58 -10.64
C ARG A 287 1.59 -11.73 -9.42
N GLU A 288 0.67 -10.85 -9.03
CA GLU A 288 0.85 -9.98 -7.89
C GLU A 288 0.14 -10.55 -6.66
N ILE A 289 0.81 -10.45 -5.52
CA ILE A 289 0.32 -10.75 -4.18
C ILE A 289 0.10 -9.43 -3.46
N GLY A 290 -1.11 -9.19 -2.99
CA GLY A 290 -1.55 -7.86 -2.59
C GLY A 290 -1.83 -6.98 -3.80
N THR A 291 -1.62 -5.67 -3.65
CA THR A 291 -1.91 -4.66 -4.67
C THR A 291 -0.86 -3.56 -4.68
N GLY A 292 -0.83 -2.75 -5.75
CA GLY A 292 -0.02 -1.55 -5.82
C GLY A 292 1.25 -1.69 -6.64
N CYS A 293 2.31 -0.98 -6.26
CA CYS A 293 3.53 -0.92 -7.06
C CYS A 293 4.42 -2.14 -6.82
N ILE A 294 4.90 -2.77 -7.92
CA ILE A 294 5.84 -3.90 -7.86
C ILE A 294 7.31 -3.48 -7.68
N GLY A 295 7.57 -2.18 -7.60
CA GLY A 295 8.89 -1.59 -7.35
C GLY A 295 9.82 -1.47 -8.56
N GLY A 296 10.94 -0.78 -8.35
CA GLY A 296 11.85 -0.35 -9.42
C GLY A 296 12.56 -1.50 -10.12
N LYS A 297 13.09 -2.45 -9.36
CA LYS A 297 13.83 -3.60 -9.93
C LYS A 297 12.94 -4.50 -10.78
N ALA A 298 11.73 -4.83 -10.30
CA ALA A 298 10.77 -5.64 -11.05
C ALA A 298 10.29 -4.91 -12.30
N ALA A 299 9.91 -3.63 -12.17
CA ALA A 299 9.50 -2.80 -13.29
C ALA A 299 10.60 -2.64 -14.35
N GLY A 300 11.85 -2.39 -13.92
CA GLY A 300 13.01 -2.27 -14.81
C GLY A 300 13.32 -3.56 -15.56
N MET A 301 13.24 -4.70 -14.88
CA MET A 301 13.44 -6.01 -15.49
C MET A 301 12.38 -6.33 -16.56
N LEU A 302 11.11 -6.04 -16.27
CA LEU A 302 10.01 -6.24 -17.21
C LEU A 302 10.12 -5.28 -18.40
N LEU A 303 10.46 -4.02 -18.15
CA LEU A 303 10.69 -3.02 -19.20
C LEU A 303 11.81 -3.45 -20.13
N ALA A 304 12.95 -3.89 -19.60
CA ALA A 304 14.06 -4.38 -20.41
C ALA A 304 13.66 -5.60 -21.26
N ARG A 305 12.89 -6.52 -20.68
CA ARG A 305 12.34 -7.68 -21.40
C ARG A 305 11.47 -7.23 -22.57
N ASN A 306 10.58 -6.26 -22.34
CA ASN A 306 9.65 -5.79 -23.37
C ASN A 306 10.39 -5.00 -24.47
N ILE A 307 11.38 -4.17 -24.12
CA ILE A 307 12.25 -3.50 -25.09
C ILE A 307 12.96 -4.53 -25.99
N LEU A 308 13.55 -5.58 -25.41
CA LEU A 308 14.21 -6.63 -26.18
C LEU A 308 13.23 -7.40 -27.07
N ARG A 309 12.02 -7.65 -26.58
CA ARG A 309 10.97 -8.30 -27.38
C ARG A 309 10.62 -7.48 -28.62
N ASP A 310 10.49 -6.18 -28.48
CA ASP A 310 9.97 -5.30 -29.52
C ASP A 310 11.09 -4.80 -30.46
N GLU A 311 12.28 -4.43 -29.93
CA GLU A 311 13.38 -3.86 -30.73
C GLU A 311 14.34 -4.93 -31.30
N ALA A 312 14.39 -6.13 -30.69
CA ALA A 312 15.28 -7.20 -31.10
C ALA A 312 14.61 -8.59 -30.99
N PRO A 313 13.49 -8.84 -31.71
CA PRO A 313 12.66 -10.04 -31.55
C PRO A 313 13.41 -11.35 -31.80
N GLU A 314 14.35 -11.39 -32.75
CA GLU A 314 15.19 -12.57 -32.99
C GLU A 314 16.12 -12.87 -31.80
N LEU A 315 16.75 -11.85 -31.24
CA LEU A 315 17.59 -11.99 -30.04
C LEU A 315 16.74 -12.45 -28.86
N TYR A 316 15.58 -11.85 -28.67
CA TYR A 316 14.64 -12.20 -27.61
C TYR A 316 14.25 -13.68 -27.72
N ARG A 317 13.77 -14.12 -28.90
CA ARG A 317 13.30 -15.48 -29.11
C ARG A 317 14.38 -16.55 -28.94
N THR A 318 15.64 -16.24 -29.35
CA THR A 318 16.73 -17.23 -29.37
C THR A 318 17.63 -17.21 -28.15
N ARG A 319 17.67 -16.11 -27.37
CA ARG A 319 18.67 -15.87 -26.31
C ARG A 319 18.09 -15.50 -24.95
N VAL A 320 16.86 -14.98 -24.92
CA VAL A 320 16.22 -14.62 -23.66
C VAL A 320 15.34 -15.78 -23.20
N GLU A 321 15.63 -16.28 -22.01
CA GLU A 321 14.79 -17.26 -21.35
C GLU A 321 13.81 -16.50 -20.44
N PRO A 322 12.49 -16.60 -20.67
CA PRO A 322 11.52 -15.99 -19.79
C PRO A 322 11.62 -16.65 -18.41
N HIS A 323 11.78 -15.82 -17.38
CA HIS A 323 11.73 -16.29 -16.01
C HIS A 323 10.30 -16.14 -15.48
N ASP A 324 9.92 -17.08 -14.65
CA ASP A 324 8.63 -17.05 -13.99
C ASP A 324 8.79 -16.33 -12.64
N SER A 325 7.97 -15.31 -12.40
CA SER A 325 8.07 -14.45 -11.21
C SER A 325 6.71 -14.07 -10.69
N TYR A 326 6.63 -13.95 -9.36
CA TYR A 326 5.56 -13.30 -8.65
C TYR A 326 6.06 -11.99 -8.04
N TYR A 327 5.15 -11.07 -7.83
CA TYR A 327 5.43 -9.74 -7.29
C TYR A 327 4.63 -9.56 -6.02
N ILE A 328 5.27 -9.09 -4.95
CA ILE A 328 4.57 -8.68 -3.73
C ILE A 328 4.38 -7.17 -3.83
N GLY A 329 3.13 -6.73 -3.84
CA GLY A 329 2.76 -5.33 -3.92
C GLY A 329 3.25 -4.52 -2.71
N ALA A 330 3.35 -3.22 -2.91
CA ALA A 330 3.84 -2.32 -1.86
C ALA A 330 2.90 -2.28 -0.63
N ASP A 331 1.60 -2.48 -0.84
CA ASP A 331 0.59 -2.49 0.22
C ASP A 331 0.83 -3.61 1.25
N VAL A 332 1.37 -4.76 0.83
CA VAL A 332 1.71 -5.87 1.73
C VAL A 332 2.76 -5.45 2.75
N PHE A 333 3.78 -4.70 2.33
CA PHE A 333 4.81 -4.17 3.24
C PHE A 333 4.22 -3.17 4.24
N TYR A 334 3.41 -2.22 3.74
CA TYR A 334 2.77 -1.23 4.61
C TYR A 334 1.81 -1.88 5.59
N THR A 335 0.98 -2.79 5.12
CA THR A 335 0.02 -3.52 5.96
C THR A 335 0.73 -4.35 7.02
N TYR A 336 1.82 -5.02 6.65
CA TYR A 336 2.67 -5.75 7.59
C TYR A 336 3.23 -4.82 8.67
N GLY A 337 3.73 -3.64 8.28
CA GLY A 337 4.27 -2.66 9.21
C GLY A 337 3.22 -2.10 10.17
N VAL A 338 2.04 -1.76 9.65
CA VAL A 338 0.93 -1.22 10.47
C VAL A 338 0.43 -2.27 11.46
N GLN A 339 0.21 -3.51 10.99
CA GLN A 339 -0.30 -4.59 11.83
C GLN A 339 0.65 -4.96 12.97
N ASN A 340 1.96 -4.87 12.75
CA ASN A 340 2.98 -5.24 13.74
C ASN A 340 3.53 -4.04 14.53
N GLY A 341 2.87 -2.88 14.51
CA GLY A 341 3.22 -1.74 15.34
C GLY A 341 4.51 -1.01 14.95
N LEU A 342 4.99 -1.22 13.72
CA LEU A 342 6.24 -0.63 13.23
C LEU A 342 6.21 0.90 13.16
N TRP A 343 5.02 1.48 13.01
CA TRP A 343 4.84 2.87 12.65
C TRP A 343 5.37 3.86 13.70
N SER A 344 5.09 3.62 14.97
CA SER A 344 5.55 4.49 16.06
C SER A 344 7.08 4.56 16.15
N SER A 345 7.76 3.42 16.01
CA SER A 345 9.21 3.35 15.99
C SER A 345 9.79 4.04 14.75
N ARG A 346 9.08 3.95 13.64
CA ARG A 346 9.47 4.55 12.37
C ARG A 346 9.35 6.09 12.37
N ILE A 347 8.31 6.64 12.97
CA ILE A 347 8.18 8.08 13.18
C ILE A 347 9.38 8.60 14.00
N ARG A 348 9.68 7.97 15.13
CA ARG A 348 10.83 8.36 15.98
C ARG A 348 12.14 8.28 15.20
N MET A 349 12.39 7.21 14.48
CA MET A 349 13.59 7.05 13.66
C MET A 349 13.80 8.20 12.67
N VAL A 350 12.72 8.77 12.13
CA VAL A 350 12.84 9.86 11.16
C VAL A 350 12.98 11.24 11.82
N GLU A 351 12.36 11.44 12.95
CA GLU A 351 12.31 12.74 13.63
C GLU A 351 13.53 13.00 14.52
N GLU A 352 14.12 11.95 15.08
CA GLU A 352 15.24 12.09 16.00
C GLU A 352 16.62 12.13 15.30
N ALA A 353 17.58 12.80 15.94
CA ALA A 353 18.93 12.95 15.40
C ALA A 353 19.67 11.61 15.32
N ASP A 354 19.51 10.76 16.33
CA ASP A 354 20.14 9.43 16.44
C ASP A 354 19.27 8.30 15.83
N TYR A 355 18.85 8.51 14.60
CA TYR A 355 17.99 7.59 13.86
C TYR A 355 18.52 6.14 13.78
N LEU A 356 19.83 5.92 13.93
CA LEU A 356 20.43 4.58 13.90
C LEU A 356 20.08 3.74 15.15
N GLU A 357 19.79 4.35 16.29
CA GLU A 357 19.38 3.63 17.50
C GLU A 357 18.04 2.90 17.31
N TYR A 358 17.18 3.45 16.47
CA TYR A 358 15.87 2.85 16.17
C TYR A 358 15.94 1.74 15.12
N ALA A 359 17.05 1.59 14.43
CA ALA A 359 17.19 0.60 13.35
C ALA A 359 17.06 -0.84 13.88
N GLN A 360 17.67 -1.14 15.03
CA GLN A 360 17.64 -2.50 15.61
C GLN A 360 16.26 -2.89 16.14
N PRO A 361 15.54 -2.08 16.92
CA PRO A 361 14.15 -2.36 17.31
C PRO A 361 13.21 -2.55 16.11
N ILE A 362 13.33 -1.72 15.08
CA ILE A 362 12.55 -1.85 13.84
C ILE A 362 12.87 -3.17 13.13
N ARG A 363 14.15 -3.53 13.06
CA ARG A 363 14.59 -4.78 12.45
C ARG A 363 14.00 -6.00 13.17
N GLU A 364 13.93 -5.99 14.49
CA GLU A 364 13.34 -7.06 15.29
C GLU A 364 11.83 -7.18 15.06
N LEU A 365 11.11 -6.06 15.00
CA LEU A 365 9.69 -6.05 14.63
C LEU A 365 9.45 -6.64 13.24
N LEU A 366 10.29 -6.27 12.26
CA LEU A 366 10.20 -6.80 10.90
C LEU A 366 10.49 -8.32 10.82
N LEU A 367 11.37 -8.84 11.66
CA LEU A 367 11.70 -10.27 11.68
C LEU A 367 10.64 -11.12 12.40
N ASN A 368 9.99 -10.56 13.42
CA ASN A 368 9.09 -11.31 14.31
C ASN A 368 7.60 -11.04 14.05
N GLY A 369 7.25 -10.12 13.17
CA GLY A 369 5.86 -9.80 12.83
C GLY A 369 5.13 -10.94 12.14
N THR A 370 3.83 -10.77 11.92
CA THR A 370 2.95 -11.73 11.25
C THR A 370 2.26 -11.09 10.05
N PHE A 371 2.03 -11.87 9.00
CA PHE A 371 1.24 -11.45 7.84
C PHE A 371 -0.25 -11.64 8.10
N MET A 372 -1.08 -10.86 7.40
CA MET A 372 -2.53 -11.05 7.41
C MET A 372 -2.90 -12.43 6.84
N PRO A 373 -4.00 -13.04 7.31
CA PRO A 373 -4.47 -14.33 6.80
C PRO A 373 -4.68 -14.35 5.28
N SER A 374 -5.27 -13.30 4.71
CA SER A 374 -5.49 -13.16 3.27
C SER A 374 -4.18 -13.14 2.45
N ILE A 375 -3.14 -12.51 2.95
CA ILE A 375 -1.81 -12.51 2.32
C ILE A 375 -1.13 -13.87 2.47
N LYS A 376 -1.30 -14.52 3.63
CA LYS A 376 -0.79 -15.87 3.85
C LYS A 376 -1.39 -16.87 2.86
N GLU A 377 -2.68 -16.80 2.59
CA GLU A 377 -3.37 -17.64 1.61
C GLU A 377 -2.81 -17.43 0.19
N GLN A 378 -2.58 -16.19 -0.21
CA GLN A 378 -1.96 -15.88 -1.49
C GLN A 378 -0.52 -16.42 -1.58
N PHE A 379 0.26 -16.34 -0.50
CA PHE A 379 1.60 -16.95 -0.44
C PHE A 379 1.54 -18.47 -0.58
N LEU A 380 0.59 -19.14 0.07
CA LEU A 380 0.40 -20.58 -0.06
C LEU A 380 0.04 -20.97 -1.49
N SER A 381 -0.89 -20.28 -2.12
CA SER A 381 -1.29 -20.50 -3.53
C SER A 381 -0.11 -20.31 -4.48
N MET A 382 0.73 -19.30 -4.27
CA MET A 382 1.96 -19.08 -5.05
C MET A 382 2.97 -20.22 -4.85
N LEU A 383 3.14 -20.70 -3.61
CA LEU A 383 4.04 -21.82 -3.32
C LEU A 383 3.55 -23.14 -3.93
N GLU A 384 2.24 -23.36 -3.99
CA GLU A 384 1.64 -24.49 -4.71
C GLU A 384 1.90 -24.40 -6.20
N TYR A 385 1.72 -23.21 -6.78
CA TYR A 385 2.03 -22.97 -8.20
C TYR A 385 3.49 -23.31 -8.54
N PHE A 386 4.45 -22.87 -7.72
CA PHE A 386 5.87 -23.15 -7.93
C PHE A 386 6.26 -24.61 -7.61
N GLY A 387 5.40 -25.36 -6.95
CA GLY A 387 5.72 -26.71 -6.51
C GLY A 387 6.97 -26.71 -5.64
N GLN A 388 7.92 -27.59 -5.93
CA GLN A 388 9.20 -27.69 -5.20
C GLN A 388 10.38 -27.02 -5.95
N SER A 389 10.10 -26.11 -6.87
CA SER A 389 11.16 -25.38 -7.57
C SER A 389 11.84 -24.38 -6.63
N PRO A 390 13.18 -24.26 -6.64
CA PRO A 390 13.89 -23.28 -5.82
C PRO A 390 13.47 -21.87 -6.17
N ILE A 391 13.27 -21.04 -5.15
CA ILE A 391 12.80 -19.65 -5.29
C ILE A 391 13.88 -18.71 -4.75
N ILE A 392 14.04 -17.54 -5.37
CA ILE A 392 14.77 -16.42 -4.81
C ILE A 392 13.80 -15.29 -4.46
N VAL A 393 13.89 -14.78 -3.25
CA VAL A 393 13.17 -13.59 -2.78
C VAL A 393 14.11 -12.40 -2.86
N ARG A 394 13.68 -11.34 -3.56
CA ARG A 394 14.51 -10.13 -3.79
C ARG A 394 13.70 -8.88 -3.50
N SER A 395 14.38 -7.88 -2.93
CA SER A 395 13.83 -6.53 -2.83
C SER A 395 13.60 -5.92 -4.21
N SER A 396 12.59 -5.07 -4.31
CA SER A 396 12.26 -4.30 -5.51
C SER A 396 11.81 -2.89 -5.12
N SER A 397 12.60 -2.19 -4.32
CA SER A 397 12.31 -0.82 -3.91
C SER A 397 12.30 0.14 -5.12
N ILE A 398 11.53 1.21 -5.04
CA ILE A 398 11.54 2.30 -6.04
C ILE A 398 12.91 2.95 -6.16
N LEU A 399 13.74 2.91 -5.09
CA LEU A 399 15.11 3.40 -5.09
C LEU A 399 16.08 2.51 -5.86
N GLU A 400 15.74 1.23 -6.03
CA GLU A 400 16.59 0.30 -6.76
C GLU A 400 16.37 0.44 -8.26
N ASP A 401 17.48 0.51 -8.99
CA ASP A 401 17.50 0.58 -10.47
C ASP A 401 16.74 1.82 -11.03
N GLY A 402 16.72 2.93 -10.28
CA GLY A 402 16.21 4.22 -10.77
C GLY A 402 17.21 4.91 -11.71
N PHE A 403 16.69 5.74 -12.64
CA PHE A 403 17.54 6.55 -13.52
C PHE A 403 18.43 7.50 -12.69
N GLY A 404 19.74 7.36 -12.83
CA GLY A 404 20.74 8.21 -12.14
C GLY A 404 21.12 7.77 -10.72
N ASN A 405 20.47 6.77 -10.14
CA ASN A 405 20.78 6.24 -8.80
C ASN A 405 21.01 4.74 -8.83
N ALA A 406 22.21 4.31 -8.52
CA ALA A 406 22.53 2.88 -8.35
C ALA A 406 22.45 2.50 -6.86
N PHE A 407 21.28 2.09 -6.40
CA PHE A 407 21.08 1.58 -5.04
C PHE A 407 21.30 0.04 -4.95
N ALA A 408 22.12 -0.48 -5.86
CA ALA A 408 22.35 -1.92 -5.98
C ALA A 408 23.11 -2.51 -4.78
N GLY A 409 22.69 -3.70 -4.33
CA GLY A 409 23.37 -4.48 -3.30
C GLY A 409 23.23 -3.99 -1.86
N LYS A 410 22.32 -3.05 -1.59
CA LYS A 410 22.04 -2.53 -0.24
C LYS A 410 21.02 -3.36 0.51
N TYR A 411 20.09 -3.97 -0.21
CA TYR A 411 19.11 -4.88 0.34
C TYR A 411 19.47 -6.33 0.08
N GLU A 412 18.96 -7.22 0.91
CA GLU A 412 19.25 -8.64 0.84
C GLU A 412 18.45 -9.34 -0.26
N SER A 413 19.01 -10.47 -0.72
CA SER A 413 18.31 -11.44 -1.56
C SER A 413 18.47 -12.80 -0.92
N VAL A 414 17.36 -13.51 -0.72
CA VAL A 414 17.34 -14.77 0.03
C VAL A 414 16.92 -15.93 -0.87
N PHE A 415 17.71 -17.00 -0.87
CA PHE A 415 17.38 -18.24 -1.57
C PHE A 415 16.57 -19.16 -0.70
N CYS A 416 15.44 -19.62 -1.22
CA CYS A 416 14.60 -20.61 -0.60
C CYS A 416 14.74 -21.93 -1.39
N PRO A 417 15.16 -23.02 -0.76
CA PRO A 417 15.21 -24.34 -1.41
C PRO A 417 13.83 -24.81 -1.87
N ASN A 418 12.77 -24.37 -1.19
CA ASN A 418 11.36 -24.66 -1.48
C ASN A 418 11.06 -26.18 -1.50
N GLN A 419 11.57 -26.91 -0.52
CA GLN A 419 11.44 -28.37 -0.39
C GLN A 419 10.66 -28.73 0.87
N GLY A 420 9.99 -29.88 0.86
CA GLY A 420 9.21 -30.40 1.99
C GLY A 420 7.71 -30.17 1.86
N SER A 421 6.99 -30.25 2.98
CA SER A 421 5.55 -29.96 3.01
C SER A 421 5.24 -28.50 2.69
N LEU A 422 3.99 -28.18 2.35
CA LEU A 422 3.59 -26.81 2.05
C LEU A 422 3.86 -25.88 3.24
N GLU A 423 3.58 -26.32 4.46
CA GLU A 423 3.82 -25.57 5.69
C GLU A 423 5.31 -25.31 5.93
N GLN A 424 6.15 -26.32 5.69
CA GLN A 424 7.60 -26.17 5.81
C GLN A 424 8.14 -25.19 4.78
N ARG A 425 7.66 -25.27 3.53
CA ARG A 425 8.01 -24.34 2.46
C ARG A 425 7.55 -22.92 2.79
N TYR A 426 6.33 -22.77 3.30
CA TYR A 426 5.80 -21.48 3.75
C TYR A 426 6.66 -20.88 4.86
N ALA A 427 7.01 -21.62 5.89
CA ALA A 427 7.81 -21.12 7.00
C ALA A 427 9.21 -20.62 6.55
N VAL A 428 9.83 -21.31 5.58
CA VAL A 428 11.11 -20.89 5.00
C VAL A 428 10.93 -19.63 4.15
N PHE A 429 9.89 -19.60 3.32
CA PHE A 429 9.55 -18.47 2.46
C PHE A 429 9.20 -17.23 3.28
N GLU A 430 8.31 -17.33 4.26
CA GLU A 430 7.93 -16.24 5.15
C GLU A 430 9.15 -15.63 5.86
N ARG A 431 10.05 -16.47 6.35
CA ARG A 431 11.32 -15.99 6.95
C ARG A 431 12.18 -15.23 5.95
N ALA A 432 12.24 -15.69 4.71
CA ALA A 432 12.99 -15.01 3.65
C ALA A 432 12.39 -13.63 3.32
N VAL A 433 11.07 -13.53 3.23
CA VAL A 433 10.37 -12.24 3.04
C VAL A 433 10.68 -11.28 4.18
N LYS A 434 10.56 -11.75 5.45
CA LYS A 434 10.89 -10.96 6.64
C LYS A 434 12.36 -10.51 6.67
N GLN A 435 13.30 -11.35 6.26
CA GLN A 435 14.73 -10.99 6.14
C GLN A 435 14.94 -9.89 5.11
N VAL A 436 14.28 -9.97 3.95
CA VAL A 436 14.38 -8.91 2.94
C VAL A 436 13.75 -7.62 3.46
N TYR A 437 12.61 -7.67 4.13
CA TYR A 437 12.02 -6.50 4.78
C TYR A 437 12.96 -5.89 5.83
N ALA A 438 13.54 -6.73 6.70
CA ALA A 438 14.49 -6.29 7.72
C ALA A 438 15.77 -5.66 7.14
N SER A 439 16.16 -6.04 5.91
CA SER A 439 17.33 -5.46 5.24
C SER A 439 17.14 -3.99 4.86
N THR A 440 15.91 -3.49 4.82
CA THR A 440 15.62 -2.07 4.56
C THR A 440 16.14 -1.14 5.64
N VAL A 441 16.30 -1.65 6.86
CA VAL A 441 16.85 -0.91 8.01
C VAL A 441 18.30 -1.27 8.33
N ASN A 442 19.00 -1.94 7.43
CA ASN A 442 20.43 -2.17 7.60
C ASN A 442 21.19 -0.83 7.62
N PRO A 443 22.18 -0.65 8.51
CA PRO A 443 22.94 0.60 8.61
C PRO A 443 23.55 1.07 7.28
N ASP A 444 24.02 0.15 6.44
CA ASP A 444 24.55 0.45 5.13
C ASP A 444 23.49 0.94 4.14
N ALA A 445 22.27 0.43 4.23
CA ALA A 445 21.15 0.91 3.42
C ALA A 445 20.75 2.33 3.84
N ILE A 446 20.67 2.57 5.14
CA ILE A 446 20.31 3.86 5.72
C ILE A 446 21.37 4.93 5.41
N ARG A 447 22.68 4.62 5.59
CA ARG A 447 23.78 5.56 5.36
C ARG A 447 23.98 5.90 3.88
N TYR A 448 23.64 5.00 2.98
CA TYR A 448 23.80 5.19 1.53
C TYR A 448 22.68 6.00 0.90
N ALA A 449 21.60 6.22 1.63
CA ALA A 449 20.60 7.17 1.16
C ALA A 449 21.30 8.49 0.80
N PRO A 450 20.94 9.17 -0.31
CA PRO A 450 21.68 10.33 -0.79
C PRO A 450 21.92 11.29 0.36
N SER A 451 23.18 11.56 0.66
CA SER A 451 23.61 12.37 1.82
C SER A 451 23.01 13.78 1.84
N ALA A 452 22.57 14.30 0.70
CA ALA A 452 21.78 15.51 0.57
C ALA A 452 20.33 15.36 1.08
N SER A 453 19.83 14.12 1.26
CA SER A 453 18.45 13.83 1.66
C SER A 453 18.25 13.65 3.16
N PHE A 454 19.32 13.50 3.96
CA PHE A 454 19.21 13.24 5.41
C PHE A 454 19.36 14.48 6.31
N SER A 455 19.62 15.64 5.74
CA SER A 455 19.78 16.88 6.52
C SER A 455 18.48 17.36 7.17
N THR A 456 17.33 16.97 6.65
CA THR A 456 16.01 17.36 7.20
C THR A 456 15.12 16.15 7.43
N ALA A 457 14.19 16.23 8.40
CA ALA A 457 13.19 15.20 8.63
C ALA A 457 12.38 14.89 7.35
N THR A 458 12.04 15.91 6.55
CA THR A 458 11.29 15.76 5.30
C THR A 458 12.04 14.92 4.26
N SER A 459 13.36 15.06 4.17
CA SER A 459 14.17 14.27 3.26
C SER A 459 14.35 12.82 3.74
N ARG A 460 14.43 12.58 5.04
CA ARG A 460 14.39 11.23 5.63
C ARG A 460 13.08 10.52 5.34
N TRP A 461 11.95 11.22 5.42
CA TRP A 461 10.64 10.68 5.05
C TRP A 461 10.56 10.29 3.57
N ARG A 462 11.04 11.14 2.65
CA ARG A 462 11.09 10.82 1.22
C ARG A 462 11.92 9.57 0.94
N PHE A 463 13.04 9.40 1.62
CA PHE A 463 13.86 8.20 1.48
C PHE A 463 13.09 6.95 1.90
N TRP A 464 12.43 7.00 3.06
CA TRP A 464 11.71 5.85 3.58
C TRP A 464 10.44 5.50 2.78
N SER A 465 9.72 6.48 2.29
CA SER A 465 8.57 6.24 1.40
C SER A 465 9.00 5.63 0.06
N CYS A 466 10.19 5.95 -0.42
CA CYS A 466 10.77 5.31 -1.59
C CYS A 466 11.43 3.95 -1.30
N ALA A 467 11.83 3.70 -0.04
CA ALA A 467 12.42 2.43 0.41
C ALA A 467 11.39 1.34 0.67
N SER A 468 10.09 1.66 0.55
CA SER A 468 9.01 0.66 0.66
C SER A 468 9.29 -0.49 -0.30
N ALA A 469 9.40 -1.67 0.29
CA ALA A 469 9.87 -2.83 -0.44
C ALA A 469 8.71 -3.55 -1.10
N ALA A 470 8.41 -3.21 -2.34
CA ALA A 470 7.86 -4.22 -3.23
C ALA A 470 8.91 -5.34 -3.39
N MET A 471 8.49 -6.57 -3.59
CA MET A 471 9.39 -7.69 -3.77
C MET A 471 9.15 -8.38 -5.10
N CYS A 472 10.24 -8.83 -5.70
CA CYS A 472 10.20 -9.71 -6.84
C CYS A 472 10.65 -11.10 -6.40
N MET A 473 9.85 -12.12 -6.70
CA MET A 473 10.18 -13.51 -6.50
C MET A 473 10.31 -14.17 -7.85
N GLY A 474 11.40 -14.85 -8.10
CA GLY A 474 11.62 -15.56 -9.35
C GLY A 474 12.09 -16.99 -9.14
N ILE A 475 11.69 -17.86 -10.03
CA ILE A 475 12.27 -19.20 -10.15
C ILE A 475 13.67 -19.07 -10.75
N ILE A 476 14.64 -19.69 -10.09
CA ILE A 476 15.95 -19.93 -10.70
C ILE A 476 15.83 -21.23 -11.50
N THR A 477 15.43 -21.14 -12.75
CA THR A 477 15.58 -22.27 -13.67
C THR A 477 16.97 -22.24 -14.27
N THR A 478 17.86 -23.06 -13.75
CA THR A 478 19.06 -23.44 -14.51
C THR A 478 18.67 -24.57 -15.44
N ARG A 479 18.25 -24.29 -16.66
CA ARG A 479 18.23 -25.28 -17.72
C ARG A 479 19.67 -25.65 -18.08
N THR A 480 20.26 -26.51 -17.31
CA THR A 480 21.31 -27.37 -17.82
C THR A 480 20.61 -28.60 -18.39
N SER A 481 20.83 -28.86 -19.67
CA SER A 481 20.39 -30.03 -20.37
C SER A 481 20.44 -31.27 -19.46
N ARG A 482 19.28 -31.87 -19.19
CA ARG A 482 19.05 -33.22 -18.65
C ARG A 482 19.77 -33.66 -17.37
N ALA A 483 19.97 -32.80 -16.38
CA ALA A 483 20.30 -33.25 -15.05
C ALA A 483 19.41 -32.51 -14.05
N SER A 484 18.55 -33.21 -13.36
CA SER A 484 17.80 -32.70 -12.21
C SER A 484 18.81 -32.26 -11.13
N VAL A 485 19.08 -30.98 -11.07
CA VAL A 485 19.89 -30.43 -9.97
C VAL A 485 18.96 -30.31 -8.77
N THR A 486 18.96 -31.29 -7.90
CA THR A 486 18.28 -31.18 -6.61
C THR A 486 18.94 -30.07 -5.78
N PRO A 487 18.21 -29.33 -4.95
CA PRO A 487 18.75 -28.27 -4.08
C PRO A 487 19.90 -28.72 -3.18
N ARG A 488 19.94 -29.99 -2.81
CA ARG A 488 21.08 -30.59 -2.09
C ARG A 488 22.40 -30.45 -2.84
N THR A 489 22.40 -30.55 -4.17
CA THR A 489 23.62 -30.41 -4.98
C THR A 489 24.10 -28.95 -5.07
N CYS A 490 23.21 -27.98 -4.93
CA CYS A 490 23.61 -26.57 -4.89
C CYS A 490 24.21 -26.13 -3.54
N ILE A 491 23.87 -26.82 -2.44
CA ILE A 491 24.26 -26.44 -1.08
C ILE A 491 25.45 -27.26 -0.58
N SER A 492 25.59 -28.54 -1.00
CA SER A 492 26.47 -29.52 -0.33
C SER A 492 27.87 -29.70 -0.93
N THR A 493 28.18 -29.19 -2.13
CA THR A 493 29.51 -29.42 -2.71
C THR A 493 30.05 -28.21 -3.46
N GLY A 494 30.72 -27.33 -2.72
CA GLY A 494 31.42 -26.17 -3.28
C GLY A 494 32.44 -26.48 -4.39
N ARG A 495 32.96 -27.70 -4.48
CA ARG A 495 33.88 -28.13 -5.55
C ARG A 495 33.17 -28.48 -6.85
N THR A 496 32.04 -29.16 -6.79
CA THR A 496 31.26 -29.55 -7.98
C THR A 496 30.56 -28.36 -8.62
N LEU A 497 30.10 -27.40 -7.80
CA LEU A 497 29.53 -26.14 -8.25
C LEU A 497 30.55 -25.29 -9.04
N ARG A 498 31.80 -25.22 -8.57
CA ARG A 498 32.88 -24.48 -9.25
C ARG A 498 33.20 -24.99 -10.66
N ARG A 499 33.09 -26.30 -10.91
CA ARG A 499 33.33 -26.89 -12.25
C ARG A 499 32.18 -26.65 -13.23
N ARG A 500 30.93 -26.67 -12.73
CA ARG A 500 29.73 -26.45 -13.58
C ARG A 500 29.45 -24.97 -13.87
N ILE A 501 29.76 -24.07 -12.92
CA ILE A 501 29.57 -22.63 -13.08
C ILE A 501 30.59 -22.02 -14.07
N ARG A 502 31.74 -22.64 -14.30
CA ARG A 502 32.70 -22.19 -15.34
C ARG A 502 32.13 -22.24 -16.76
N GLY A 503 31.02 -22.96 -16.98
CA GLY A 503 30.31 -22.99 -18.25
C GLY A 503 29.13 -22.01 -18.36
N CYS A 504 28.75 -21.36 -17.28
CA CYS A 504 27.69 -20.35 -17.24
C CYS A 504 28.26 -18.93 -17.47
N CYS A 505 27.41 -17.99 -17.85
CA CYS A 505 27.85 -16.62 -18.11
C CYS A 505 28.59 -16.00 -16.91
N GLY A 506 29.49 -15.04 -17.19
CA GLY A 506 30.36 -14.44 -16.18
C GLY A 506 29.64 -13.87 -14.96
N SER A 507 28.39 -13.43 -15.12
CA SER A 507 27.54 -12.91 -14.05
C SER A 507 27.11 -13.97 -13.04
N CYS A 508 26.77 -15.21 -13.49
CA CYS A 508 26.43 -16.31 -12.59
C CYS A 508 27.63 -16.73 -11.74
N SER A 509 28.82 -16.76 -12.33
CA SER A 509 30.04 -17.13 -11.60
C SER A 509 30.54 -16.05 -10.64
N ALA A 510 30.33 -14.78 -10.94
CA ALA A 510 30.64 -13.67 -10.02
C ALA A 510 29.70 -13.67 -8.81
N TRP A 511 28.41 -13.93 -9.04
CA TRP A 511 27.41 -13.99 -7.99
C TRP A 511 27.60 -15.20 -7.02
N ALA A 512 27.87 -16.37 -7.57
CA ALA A 512 28.18 -17.55 -6.76
C ALA A 512 29.48 -17.39 -5.95
N ARG A 513 30.50 -16.70 -6.50
CA ARG A 513 31.74 -16.38 -5.78
C ARG A 513 31.51 -15.39 -4.64
N ALA A 514 30.72 -14.34 -4.85
CA ALA A 514 30.41 -13.36 -3.80
C ALA A 514 29.70 -13.97 -2.58
N ARG A 515 28.85 -14.96 -2.80
CA ARG A 515 28.16 -15.69 -1.72
C ARG A 515 29.05 -16.69 -0.97
N LEU A 516 29.95 -17.35 -1.69
CA LEU A 516 30.85 -18.36 -1.09
C LEU A 516 31.98 -17.75 -0.25
N THR A 517 32.30 -16.48 -0.45
CA THR A 517 33.42 -15.80 0.24
C THR A 517 32.99 -14.93 1.41
N ALA A 518 31.71 -14.87 1.74
CA ALA A 518 31.13 -14.11 2.87
C ALA A 518 31.62 -12.64 2.99
N ARG A 519 32.01 -11.99 1.88
CA ARG A 519 32.37 -10.56 1.87
C ARG A 519 31.33 -9.75 1.09
N PRO A 520 30.73 -8.70 1.70
CA PRO A 520 29.58 -7.96 1.15
C PRO A 520 29.92 -6.99 0.01
N THR A 521 31.15 -6.86 -0.45
CA THR A 521 31.62 -5.64 -1.12
C THR A 521 31.54 -5.62 -2.65
N THR A 522 31.01 -6.64 -3.34
CA THR A 522 31.09 -6.68 -4.80
C THR A 522 29.87 -7.23 -5.53
N MET A 523 28.68 -6.83 -5.12
CA MET A 523 27.49 -7.07 -5.96
C MET A 523 27.10 -5.81 -6.72
N ARG A 524 27.68 -5.61 -7.90
CA ARG A 524 27.09 -4.73 -8.91
C ARG A 524 25.97 -5.47 -9.63
N GLY A 525 24.82 -4.80 -9.79
CA GLY A 525 23.56 -5.37 -10.22
C GLY A 525 23.66 -6.28 -11.46
N CYS A 526 22.94 -7.37 -11.38
CA CYS A 526 22.65 -8.27 -12.49
C CYS A 526 21.15 -8.36 -12.67
N SER A 527 20.63 -7.75 -13.71
CA SER A 527 19.19 -7.66 -13.95
C SER A 527 18.72 -8.46 -15.17
N ILE A 528 19.60 -8.97 -16.01
CA ILE A 528 19.22 -9.74 -17.19
C ILE A 528 20.00 -11.04 -17.25
N TRP A 529 19.27 -12.15 -17.36
CA TRP A 529 19.84 -13.47 -17.55
C TRP A 529 19.87 -13.81 -19.03
N ILE A 530 21.07 -13.75 -19.64
CA ILE A 530 21.30 -14.20 -21.01
C ILE A 530 22.08 -15.52 -20.94
N THR A 531 21.45 -16.62 -21.32
CA THR A 531 22.11 -17.93 -21.37
C THR A 531 22.93 -18.07 -22.64
N ARG A 532 24.22 -18.34 -22.50
CA ARG A 532 25.10 -18.67 -23.62
C ARG A 532 24.95 -20.16 -24.00
N ARG A 533 24.33 -20.47 -25.14
CA ARG A 533 24.60 -21.73 -25.83
C ARG A 533 25.95 -21.65 -26.53
N ARG A 534 26.86 -22.59 -26.26
CA ARG A 534 28.13 -22.70 -26.95
C ARG A 534 27.93 -22.87 -28.45
N ARG A 535 28.16 -21.84 -29.23
CA ARG A 535 28.68 -21.96 -30.61
C ARG A 535 29.70 -20.88 -30.78
N ARG A 536 30.81 -21.19 -31.50
CA ARG A 536 31.95 -20.30 -31.73
C ARG A 536 31.49 -18.93 -32.25
N TRP A 537 31.90 -17.89 -31.58
CA TRP A 537 31.55 -16.52 -31.89
C TRP A 537 32.57 -15.90 -32.83
N SER A 538 32.12 -15.09 -33.81
CA SER A 538 32.98 -14.19 -34.56
C SER A 538 33.17 -12.89 -33.77
N PRO A 539 34.32 -12.22 -33.84
CA PRO A 539 34.67 -11.07 -32.98
C PRO A 539 33.77 -9.83 -33.16
N THR A 540 32.98 -9.77 -34.23
CA THR A 540 32.19 -8.59 -34.60
C THR A 540 30.90 -8.41 -33.80
N VAL A 541 30.40 -9.44 -33.13
CA VAL A 541 29.14 -9.35 -32.35
C VAL A 541 29.38 -8.97 -30.88
N THR A 542 30.62 -9.05 -30.41
CA THR A 542 30.99 -8.76 -29.02
C THR A 542 30.96 -7.26 -28.69
N SER A 543 31.11 -6.39 -29.66
CA SER A 543 31.15 -4.93 -29.45
C SER A 543 29.75 -4.28 -29.29
N ILE A 544 28.71 -4.91 -29.87
CA ILE A 544 27.33 -4.36 -29.78
C ILE A 544 26.67 -4.77 -28.45
N SER A 545 27.00 -5.98 -27.97
CA SER A 545 26.42 -6.49 -26.71
C SER A 545 26.93 -5.74 -25.46
N THR A 546 28.14 -5.24 -25.49
CA THR A 546 28.74 -4.55 -24.33
C THR A 546 28.33 -3.09 -24.18
N ARG A 547 27.89 -2.42 -25.25
CA ARG A 547 27.41 -1.03 -25.14
C ARG A 547 25.96 -0.91 -24.69
N SER A 548 25.10 -1.85 -25.08
CA SER A 548 23.70 -1.85 -24.64
C SER A 548 23.48 -2.37 -23.21
N ILE A 549 24.45 -3.10 -22.65
CA ILE A 549 24.36 -3.69 -21.30
C ILE A 549 24.85 -2.72 -20.19
N ARG A 550 25.41 -1.57 -20.53
CA ARG A 550 25.83 -0.54 -19.54
C ARG A 550 24.66 0.21 -18.87
N TRP A 551 23.43 -0.15 -19.16
CA TRP A 551 22.23 0.54 -18.69
C TRP A 551 21.49 -0.14 -17.53
N MET A 552 22.01 -1.23 -17.00
CA MET A 552 21.37 -1.88 -15.84
C MET A 552 22.44 -2.30 -14.78
#